data_daae28690f108907c343e76ea14b200c
#
_entry.id   daae28690f108907c343e76ea14b200c
#
_cell.length_a   1.000
_cell.length_b   1.000
_cell.length_c   1.000
_cell.angle_alpha   90.00
_cell.angle_beta   90.00
_cell.angle_gamma   90.00
#
_symmetry.space_group_name_H-M   'P 1'
#
loop_
_entity.id
_entity.type
_entity.pdbx_description
1 polymer ?
#
loop_
_entity_poly.entity_id
_entity_poly.type
_entity_poly.pdbx_seq_one_letter_code
_entity_poly.pdbx_strand_id
1 'polypeptide(L)'
;TGSLGTTAQTAMAVQYNASGIPTGMYVWSLSYNGSYYTATAIPEFENLFSYHGFSVRYTGNTGLRCTFGIDSAKKQQLTGASGLQGYRIKEIGTLIMRPDLYTQYPMVYGSNKLGGGKTYGVINGRFSDKVIRRVNGRDQFANVLTNLPPARYNTAYIFRPYTVMEKDGSNVVIYGPEMSRSMYTVCKQILNRGDFRPGTSGYNFLKNIVDSVEK
;
A
#
# COMPACT_ATOMS: atom_id res chain seq x y z
N THR A 1 14.28 9.60 21.92
CA THR A 1 14.47 8.33 22.66
C THR A 1 13.16 7.96 23.32
N GLY A 2 12.31 7.21 22.61
CA GLY A 2 11.09 6.63 23.19
C GLY A 2 11.45 5.43 24.04
N SER A 3 10.86 5.31 25.22
CA SER A 3 10.93 4.11 26.05
C SER A 3 10.23 2.98 25.31
N LEU A 4 10.98 1.99 24.84
CA LEU A 4 10.43 0.74 24.35
C LEU A 4 9.94 -0.06 25.57
N GLY A 5 8.63 -0.39 25.60
CA GLY A 5 8.08 -1.22 26.69
C GLY A 5 8.65 -2.63 26.69
N THR A 6 8.40 -3.38 27.77
CA THR A 6 8.86 -4.76 27.96
C THR A 6 8.18 -5.80 27.06
N THR A 7 7.26 -5.40 26.20
CA THR A 7 6.52 -6.28 25.28
C THR A 7 7.33 -6.47 23.98
N ALA A 8 7.25 -7.66 23.39
CA ALA A 8 7.84 -7.93 22.08
C ALA A 8 7.33 -6.92 21.05
N GLN A 9 8.23 -6.24 20.40
CA GLN A 9 7.91 -5.22 19.39
C GLN A 9 8.42 -5.69 18.02
N THR A 10 7.73 -5.27 16.99
CA THR A 10 8.14 -5.53 15.61
C THR A 10 8.68 -4.24 15.02
N ALA A 11 9.88 -4.30 14.49
CA ALA A 11 10.50 -3.21 13.75
C ALA A 11 10.60 -3.58 12.28
N MET A 12 10.50 -2.59 11.42
CA MET A 12 10.75 -2.75 9.99
C MET A 12 12.07 -2.07 9.64
N ALA A 13 12.89 -2.76 8.87
CA ALA A 13 14.09 -2.18 8.28
C ALA A 13 14.01 -2.34 6.75
N VAL A 14 14.33 -1.26 6.05
CA VAL A 14 14.49 -1.28 4.58
C VAL A 14 15.96 -1.46 4.31
N GLN A 15 16.28 -2.51 3.56
CA GLN A 15 17.63 -2.70 3.05
C GLN A 15 17.81 -1.92 1.75
N TYR A 16 18.87 -1.16 1.66
CA TYR A 16 19.26 -0.43 0.44
C TYR A 16 20.54 -1.04 -0.15
N ASN A 17 20.64 -1.06 -1.47
CA ASN A 17 21.90 -1.35 -2.14
C ASN A 17 22.85 -0.13 -2.08
N ALA A 18 24.06 -0.29 -2.60
CA ALA A 18 25.07 0.78 -2.64
C ALA A 18 24.63 2.03 -3.42
N SER A 19 23.61 1.92 -4.27
CA SER A 19 23.02 3.04 -5.04
C SER A 19 21.81 3.67 -4.34
N GLY A 20 21.51 3.31 -3.09
CA GLY A 20 20.37 3.83 -2.34
C GLY A 20 19.01 3.31 -2.82
N ILE A 21 18.98 2.23 -3.60
CA ILE A 21 17.75 1.60 -4.07
C ILE A 21 17.29 0.55 -3.04
N PRO A 22 16.03 0.58 -2.57
CA PRO A 22 15.52 -0.43 -1.65
C PRO A 22 15.54 -1.81 -2.32
N THR A 23 16.21 -2.77 -1.71
CA THR A 23 16.35 -4.15 -2.21
C THR A 23 15.49 -5.15 -1.46
N GLY A 24 15.04 -4.80 -0.27
CA GLY A 24 14.15 -5.66 0.51
C GLY A 24 13.62 -4.94 1.74
N MET A 25 12.54 -5.48 2.27
CA MET A 25 11.96 -5.05 3.53
C MET A 25 12.04 -6.21 4.51
N TYR A 26 12.75 -6.01 5.60
CA TYR A 26 12.89 -7.01 6.65
C TYR A 26 11.97 -6.66 7.80
N VAL A 27 11.26 -7.65 8.30
CA VAL A 27 10.52 -7.55 9.54
C VAL A 27 11.35 -8.21 10.63
N TRP A 28 11.56 -7.48 11.70
CA TRP A 28 12.33 -7.93 12.85
C TRP A 28 11.39 -8.09 14.03
N SER A 29 11.42 -9.25 14.67
CA SER A 29 10.87 -9.42 16.00
C SER A 29 11.90 -8.93 17.02
N LEU A 30 11.50 -7.96 17.85
CA LEU A 30 12.32 -7.46 18.94
C LEU A 30 11.86 -8.09 20.24
N SER A 31 12.75 -8.72 20.95
CA SER A 31 12.52 -9.19 22.32
C SER A 31 13.49 -8.52 23.29
N TYR A 32 12.99 -8.15 24.48
CA TYR A 32 13.78 -7.56 25.54
C TYR A 32 13.97 -8.56 26.68
N ASN A 33 15.22 -8.82 27.06
CA ASN A 33 15.55 -9.79 28.12
C ASN A 33 15.83 -9.14 29.51
N GLY A 34 15.52 -7.86 29.65
CA GLY A 34 15.81 -7.08 30.87
C GLY A 34 17.07 -6.21 30.80
N SER A 35 17.96 -6.47 29.84
CA SER A 35 19.21 -5.73 29.67
C SER A 35 19.41 -5.17 28.25
N TYR A 36 19.03 -5.92 27.24
CA TYR A 36 19.18 -5.51 25.83
C TYR A 36 18.07 -6.09 24.97
N TYR A 37 17.88 -5.48 23.80
CA TYR A 37 16.95 -5.98 22.77
C TYR A 37 17.67 -6.96 21.85
N THR A 38 17.03 -8.09 21.60
CA THR A 38 17.42 -9.02 20.53
C THR A 38 16.51 -8.81 19.33
N ALA A 39 17.07 -8.59 18.16
CA ALA A 39 16.35 -8.50 16.90
C ALA A 39 16.51 -9.82 16.12
N THR A 40 15.39 -10.45 15.78
CA THR A 40 15.37 -11.65 14.93
C THR A 40 14.64 -11.33 13.63
N ALA A 41 15.30 -11.52 12.49
CA ALA A 41 14.68 -11.34 11.19
C ALA A 41 13.56 -12.36 10.97
N ILE A 42 12.48 -11.94 10.34
CA ILE A 42 11.39 -12.81 9.89
C ILE A 42 11.42 -12.80 8.35
N PRO A 43 12.30 -13.61 7.73
CA PRO A 43 12.54 -13.57 6.29
C PRO A 43 11.33 -14.02 5.47
N GLU A 44 10.38 -14.73 6.07
CA GLU A 44 9.15 -15.18 5.42
C GLU A 44 8.26 -14.02 4.95
N PHE A 45 8.38 -12.85 5.55
CA PHE A 45 7.62 -11.65 5.16
C PHE A 45 8.39 -10.75 4.20
N GLU A 46 9.65 -11.10 3.90
CA GLU A 46 10.41 -10.42 2.86
C GLU A 46 9.67 -10.56 1.51
N ASN A 47 9.56 -9.43 0.82
CA ASN A 47 8.88 -9.39 -0.48
C ASN A 47 7.45 -9.99 -0.49
N LEU A 48 6.75 -9.93 0.67
CA LEU A 48 5.36 -10.36 0.75
C LEU A 48 4.50 -9.63 -0.29
N PHE A 49 4.72 -8.33 -0.44
CA PHE A 49 4.02 -7.49 -1.41
C PHE A 49 4.83 -7.26 -2.68
N SER A 50 4.12 -7.12 -3.80
CA SER A 50 4.65 -6.65 -5.07
C SER A 50 3.76 -5.57 -5.65
N TYR A 51 4.34 -4.67 -6.43
CA TYR A 51 3.62 -3.64 -7.15
C TYR A 51 3.27 -4.11 -8.56
N HIS A 52 2.01 -3.90 -8.99
CA HIS A 52 1.51 -4.31 -10.30
C HIS A 52 1.03 -3.16 -11.19
N GLY A 53 1.05 -1.93 -10.71
CA GLY A 53 0.82 -0.74 -11.51
C GLY A 53 -0.37 0.09 -11.08
N PHE A 54 -0.51 1.21 -11.80
CA PHE A 54 -1.65 2.11 -11.71
C PHE A 54 -2.50 2.01 -12.98
N SER A 55 -3.79 2.21 -12.80
CA SER A 55 -4.77 2.33 -13.86
C SER A 55 -5.86 3.31 -13.46
N VAL A 56 -6.77 3.60 -14.37
CA VAL A 56 -7.91 4.47 -14.10
C VAL A 56 -9.20 3.66 -14.21
N ARG A 57 -10.04 3.76 -13.19
CA ARG A 57 -11.42 3.28 -13.28
C ARG A 57 -12.28 4.41 -13.85
N TYR A 58 -12.75 4.24 -15.08
CA TYR A 58 -13.52 5.25 -15.83
C TYR A 58 -15.02 5.00 -15.87
N THR A 59 -15.49 3.91 -15.23
CA THR A 59 -16.92 3.58 -15.11
C THR A 59 -17.32 3.45 -13.64
N GLY A 60 -18.58 3.73 -13.33
CA GLY A 60 -19.07 3.73 -11.95
C GLY A 60 -18.38 4.80 -11.10
N ASN A 61 -17.95 4.45 -9.89
CA ASN A 61 -17.16 5.36 -9.05
C ASN A 61 -15.75 5.53 -9.64
N THR A 62 -15.57 6.51 -10.51
CA THR A 62 -14.31 6.77 -11.22
C THR A 62 -13.18 7.16 -10.27
N GLY A 63 -11.94 6.85 -10.65
CA GLY A 63 -10.80 7.18 -9.80
C GLY A 63 -9.47 6.53 -10.20
N LEU A 64 -8.45 6.87 -9.45
CA LEU A 64 -7.11 6.33 -9.58
C LEU A 64 -7.03 4.97 -8.88
N ARG A 65 -6.76 3.92 -9.64
CA ARG A 65 -6.61 2.54 -9.14
C ARG A 65 -5.14 2.19 -8.97
N CYS A 66 -4.79 1.68 -7.81
CA CYS A 66 -3.50 1.06 -7.55
C CYS A 66 -3.67 -0.44 -7.33
N THR A 67 -2.82 -1.26 -7.96
CA THR A 67 -2.84 -2.72 -7.86
C THR A 67 -1.56 -3.22 -7.22
N PHE A 68 -1.70 -4.02 -6.18
CA PHE A 68 -0.64 -4.74 -5.49
C PHE A 68 -0.88 -6.24 -5.57
N GLY A 69 0.19 -7.02 -5.40
CA GLY A 69 0.11 -8.46 -5.28
C GLY A 69 0.66 -8.93 -3.94
N ILE A 70 0.11 -10.00 -3.42
CA ILE A 70 0.66 -10.76 -2.30
C ILE A 70 1.10 -12.12 -2.84
N ASP A 71 2.22 -12.65 -2.36
CA ASP A 71 2.64 -14.00 -2.66
C ASP A 71 1.52 -14.98 -2.32
N SER A 72 1.05 -15.74 -3.33
CA SER A 72 -0.12 -16.60 -3.21
C SER A 72 0.09 -17.75 -2.23
N ALA A 73 1.30 -18.32 -2.21
CA ALA A 73 1.63 -19.44 -1.31
C ALA A 73 1.73 -18.96 0.14
N LYS A 74 2.44 -17.84 0.36
CA LYS A 74 2.53 -17.23 1.69
C LYS A 74 1.14 -16.77 2.18
N LYS A 75 0.32 -16.17 1.33
CA LYS A 75 -1.05 -15.80 1.68
C LYS A 75 -1.87 -17.01 2.08
N GLN A 76 -1.79 -18.11 1.34
CA GLN A 76 -2.52 -19.34 1.68
C GLN A 76 -2.11 -19.88 3.05
N GLN A 77 -0.83 -19.89 3.37
CA GLN A 77 -0.35 -20.26 4.70
C GLN A 77 -0.85 -19.30 5.78
N LEU A 78 -0.73 -18.00 5.55
CA LEU A 78 -1.16 -16.95 6.49
C LEU A 78 -2.67 -16.91 6.74
N THR A 79 -3.49 -17.45 5.83
CA THR A 79 -4.94 -17.58 6.02
C THR A 79 -5.34 -18.96 6.56
N GLY A 80 -4.42 -19.91 6.59
CA GLY A 80 -4.63 -21.26 7.16
C GLY A 80 -4.70 -21.25 8.69
N ALA A 81 -5.22 -22.34 9.27
CA ALA A 81 -5.40 -22.45 10.72
C ALA A 81 -4.11 -22.33 11.52
N SER A 82 -3.00 -22.88 11.01
CA SER A 82 -1.68 -22.80 11.67
C SER A 82 -0.94 -21.49 11.42
N GLY A 83 -1.36 -20.73 10.40
CA GLY A 83 -0.63 -19.55 9.97
C GLY A 83 0.74 -19.87 9.36
N LEU A 84 1.53 -18.81 9.14
CA LEU A 84 2.95 -18.90 8.78
C LEU A 84 3.77 -18.49 10.01
N GLN A 85 4.51 -19.41 10.59
CA GLN A 85 5.21 -19.23 11.88
C GLN A 85 4.29 -18.69 13.00
N GLY A 86 3.03 -19.13 13.02
CA GLY A 86 2.03 -18.67 13.97
C GLY A 86 1.36 -17.34 13.65
N TYR A 87 1.82 -16.62 12.62
CA TYR A 87 1.16 -15.39 12.16
C TYR A 87 -0.01 -15.69 11.23
N ARG A 88 -1.12 -15.01 11.44
CA ARG A 88 -2.32 -15.11 10.59
C ARG A 88 -2.79 -13.73 10.14
N ILE A 89 -3.20 -13.62 8.88
CA ILE A 89 -3.76 -12.38 8.33
C ILE A 89 -5.13 -12.12 8.95
N LYS A 90 -5.29 -10.91 9.50
CA LYS A 90 -6.58 -10.34 9.91
C LYS A 90 -7.15 -9.37 8.89
N GLU A 91 -6.27 -8.60 8.26
CA GLU A 91 -6.68 -7.55 7.34
C GLU A 91 -5.60 -7.30 6.30
N ILE A 92 -6.02 -7.01 5.08
CA ILE A 92 -5.15 -6.55 3.98
C ILE A 92 -5.75 -5.25 3.45
N GLY A 93 -4.91 -4.27 3.16
CA GLY A 93 -5.38 -3.00 2.63
C GLY A 93 -4.29 -2.16 1.97
N THR A 94 -4.66 -0.92 1.70
CA THR A 94 -3.73 0.09 1.18
C THR A 94 -3.94 1.40 1.94
N LEU A 95 -2.88 1.97 2.45
CA LEU A 95 -2.86 3.35 2.92
C LEU A 95 -2.70 4.26 1.70
N ILE A 96 -3.43 5.37 1.70
CA ILE A 96 -3.35 6.37 0.63
C ILE A 96 -3.22 7.74 1.29
N MET A 97 -2.21 8.50 0.88
CA MET A 97 -1.89 9.79 1.50
C MET A 97 -1.55 10.85 0.45
N ARG A 98 -1.90 12.10 0.74
CA ARG A 98 -1.46 13.23 -0.06
C ARG A 98 0.01 13.54 0.22
N PRO A 99 0.78 14.03 -0.77
CA PRO A 99 2.21 14.30 -0.60
C PRO A 99 2.48 15.43 0.40
N ASP A 100 1.61 16.44 0.49
CA ASP A 100 1.75 17.55 1.44
C ASP A 100 1.56 17.13 2.91
N LEU A 101 0.84 16.04 3.15
CA LEU A 101 0.67 15.46 4.49
C LEU A 101 1.77 14.44 4.80
N TYR A 102 2.27 13.75 3.78
CA TYR A 102 3.30 12.72 3.94
C TYR A 102 4.60 13.26 4.54
N THR A 103 4.96 14.51 4.25
CA THR A 103 6.14 15.17 4.84
C THR A 103 5.96 15.56 6.30
N GLN A 104 4.72 15.60 6.79
CA GLN A 104 4.40 16.09 8.14
C GLN A 104 3.99 14.96 9.10
N TYR A 105 3.45 13.87 8.55
CA TYR A 105 2.86 12.79 9.35
C TYR A 105 3.31 11.42 8.85
N PRO A 106 3.51 10.45 9.75
CA PRO A 106 3.86 9.09 9.36
C PRO A 106 2.68 8.40 8.64
N MET A 107 2.98 7.75 7.52
CA MET A 107 2.01 6.93 6.78
C MET A 107 1.96 5.52 7.36
N VAL A 108 1.31 5.36 8.50
CA VAL A 108 1.19 4.10 9.23
C VAL A 108 -0.27 3.73 9.50
N TYR A 109 -0.53 2.44 9.64
CA TYR A 109 -1.85 1.91 9.98
C TYR A 109 -2.35 2.48 11.30
N GLY A 110 -3.63 2.88 11.33
CA GLY A 110 -4.23 3.48 12.52
C GLY A 110 -3.94 4.96 12.74
N SER A 111 -2.98 5.54 12.02
CA SER A 111 -2.63 6.97 12.11
C SER A 111 -3.51 7.83 11.20
N ASN A 112 -4.82 7.83 11.43
CA ASN A 112 -5.78 8.58 10.63
C ASN A 112 -6.27 9.88 11.30
N LYS A 113 -5.73 10.24 12.47
CA LYS A 113 -6.16 11.43 13.21
C LYS A 113 -5.01 12.39 13.45
N LEU A 114 -5.24 13.65 13.12
CA LEU A 114 -4.45 14.78 13.63
C LEU A 114 -4.84 15.08 15.08
N GLY A 115 -3.92 15.66 15.83
CA GLY A 115 -4.25 16.24 17.12
C GLY A 115 -5.49 17.16 17.03
N GLY A 116 -6.32 17.18 18.06
CA GLY A 116 -7.56 17.95 18.07
C GLY A 116 -8.74 17.31 17.32
N GLY A 117 -8.69 16.00 17.03
CA GLY A 117 -9.80 15.27 16.41
C GLY A 117 -9.90 15.43 14.89
N LYS A 118 -9.00 16.18 14.25
CA LYS A 118 -8.95 16.31 12.78
C LYS A 118 -8.36 15.06 12.15
N THR A 119 -9.01 14.59 11.08
CA THR A 119 -8.51 13.49 10.28
C THR A 119 -7.47 14.03 9.30
N TYR A 120 -6.24 13.52 9.30
CA TYR A 120 -5.39 13.72 8.16
C TYR A 120 -5.62 12.61 7.15
N GLY A 121 -5.44 12.92 5.88
CA GLY A 121 -5.92 12.09 4.78
C GLY A 121 -5.16 10.79 4.54
N VAL A 122 -4.89 10.00 5.57
CA VAL A 122 -4.61 8.58 5.38
C VAL A 122 -5.93 7.89 5.17
N ILE A 123 -6.17 7.51 3.95
CA ILE A 123 -7.32 6.69 3.59
C ILE A 123 -6.90 5.24 3.79
N ASN A 124 -7.55 4.57 4.73
CA ASN A 124 -7.38 3.15 4.93
C ASN A 124 -8.42 2.41 4.08
N GLY A 125 -8.01 1.97 2.89
CA GLY A 125 -8.82 1.14 2.02
C GLY A 125 -8.60 -0.32 2.33
N ARG A 126 -9.50 -0.96 3.08
CA ARG A 126 -9.51 -2.43 3.21
C ARG A 126 -9.77 -3.05 1.85
N PHE A 127 -9.03 -4.10 1.50
CA PHE A 127 -9.45 -4.98 0.44
C PHE A 127 -10.62 -5.82 0.96
N SER A 128 -11.68 -5.93 0.17
CA SER A 128 -12.52 -7.12 0.26
C SER A 128 -11.60 -8.32 -0.03
N ASP A 129 -11.80 -9.46 0.60
CA ASP A 129 -11.02 -10.71 0.40
C ASP A 129 -10.98 -11.19 -1.05
N LYS A 130 -11.50 -10.40 -1.96
CA LYS A 130 -11.66 -10.71 -3.37
C LYS A 130 -10.35 -10.45 -4.11
N VAL A 131 -9.65 -11.52 -4.38
CA VAL A 131 -8.55 -11.55 -5.35
C VAL A 131 -9.11 -11.16 -6.72
N ILE A 132 -8.57 -10.12 -7.35
CA ILE A 132 -8.98 -9.69 -8.70
C ILE A 132 -8.53 -10.73 -9.71
N ARG A 133 -7.29 -11.17 -9.61
CA ARG A 133 -6.67 -12.21 -10.44
C ARG A 133 -5.40 -12.72 -9.78
N ARG A 134 -4.93 -13.88 -10.24
CA ARG A 134 -3.62 -14.41 -9.90
C ARG A 134 -2.70 -14.32 -11.12
N VAL A 135 -1.52 -13.73 -10.93
CA VAL A 135 -0.52 -13.57 -11.98
C VAL A 135 0.85 -13.86 -11.38
N ASN A 136 1.62 -14.75 -12.03
CA ASN A 136 2.98 -15.11 -11.63
C ASN A 136 3.11 -15.43 -10.12
N GLY A 137 2.22 -16.27 -9.60
CA GLY A 137 2.25 -16.65 -8.18
C GLY A 137 1.84 -15.54 -7.20
N ARG A 138 1.25 -14.43 -7.69
CA ARG A 138 0.78 -13.32 -6.86
C ARG A 138 -0.73 -13.17 -6.96
N ASP A 139 -1.39 -13.15 -5.81
CA ASP A 139 -2.80 -12.77 -5.68
C ASP A 139 -2.90 -11.25 -5.73
N GLN A 140 -3.58 -10.72 -6.75
CA GLN A 140 -3.67 -9.27 -6.96
C GLN A 140 -4.90 -8.68 -6.30
N PHE A 141 -4.69 -7.52 -5.68
CA PHE A 141 -5.70 -6.67 -5.03
C PHE A 141 -5.59 -5.26 -5.58
N ALA A 142 -6.70 -4.53 -5.61
CA ALA A 142 -6.68 -3.14 -6.02
C ALA A 142 -7.54 -2.27 -5.10
N ASN A 143 -7.06 -1.07 -4.87
CA ASN A 143 -7.83 0.03 -4.30
C ASN A 143 -7.99 1.15 -5.31
N VAL A 144 -9.11 1.86 -5.21
CA VAL A 144 -9.42 2.99 -6.08
C VAL A 144 -9.65 4.22 -5.21
N LEU A 145 -8.81 5.22 -5.40
CA LEU A 145 -9.03 6.55 -4.83
C LEU A 145 -10.07 7.27 -5.70
N THR A 146 -11.28 7.39 -5.18
CA THR A 146 -12.45 7.96 -5.86
C THR A 146 -12.70 9.41 -5.47
N ASN A 147 -13.60 10.07 -6.20
CA ASN A 147 -14.06 11.44 -5.89
C ASN A 147 -12.92 12.46 -5.88
N LEU A 148 -11.93 12.29 -6.74
CA LEU A 148 -10.88 13.28 -6.93
C LEU A 148 -11.44 14.51 -7.64
N PRO A 149 -11.39 15.71 -7.03
CA PRO A 149 -11.80 16.94 -7.71
C PRO A 149 -10.77 17.31 -8.81
N PRO A 150 -11.16 18.01 -9.88
CA PRO A 150 -10.27 18.40 -10.97
C PRO A 150 -8.97 19.07 -10.51
N ALA A 151 -9.04 19.96 -9.53
CA ALA A 151 -7.89 20.63 -8.93
C ALA A 151 -6.84 19.67 -8.31
N ARG A 152 -7.19 18.39 -8.15
CA ARG A 152 -6.32 17.36 -7.58
C ARG A 152 -5.88 16.30 -8.58
N TYR A 153 -6.23 16.41 -9.86
CA TYR A 153 -5.84 15.41 -10.86
C TYR A 153 -4.33 15.31 -11.05
N ASN A 154 -3.59 16.39 -10.85
CA ASN A 154 -2.12 16.39 -10.91
C ASN A 154 -1.44 16.11 -9.56
N THR A 155 -2.20 15.88 -8.49
CA THR A 155 -1.62 15.53 -7.19
C THR A 155 -1.13 14.08 -7.21
N ALA A 156 0.15 13.86 -6.96
CA ALA A 156 0.76 12.52 -6.89
C ALA A 156 0.52 11.90 -5.52
N TYR A 157 -0.58 11.17 -5.38
CA TYR A 157 -0.91 10.45 -4.14
C TYR A 157 0.06 9.30 -3.90
N ILE A 158 0.40 9.06 -2.65
CA ILE A 158 1.24 7.98 -2.19
C ILE A 158 0.36 6.81 -1.75
N PHE A 159 0.69 5.61 -2.20
CA PHE A 159 -0.01 4.37 -1.89
C PHE A 159 0.98 3.40 -1.25
N ARG A 160 0.58 2.78 -0.15
CA ARG A 160 1.37 1.80 0.59
C ARG A 160 0.50 0.61 0.99
N PRO A 161 0.71 -0.60 0.44
CA PRO A 161 -0.04 -1.77 0.87
C PRO A 161 0.36 -2.18 2.27
N TYR A 162 -0.57 -2.77 3.01
CA TYR A 162 -0.32 -3.29 4.34
C TYR A 162 -1.12 -4.58 4.58
N THR A 163 -0.66 -5.35 5.53
CA THR A 163 -1.45 -6.41 6.16
C THR A 163 -1.32 -6.31 7.68
N VAL A 164 -2.44 -6.47 8.36
CA VAL A 164 -2.46 -6.68 9.80
C VAL A 164 -2.44 -8.17 10.03
N MET A 165 -1.46 -8.64 10.75
CA MET A 165 -1.31 -10.03 11.16
C MET A 165 -1.45 -10.14 12.67
N GLU A 166 -1.90 -11.30 13.12
CA GLU A 166 -1.95 -11.63 14.55
C GLU A 166 -1.08 -12.83 14.83
N LYS A 167 -0.39 -12.77 15.97
CA LYS A 167 0.27 -13.90 16.61
C LYS A 167 0.15 -13.75 18.12
N ASP A 168 -0.28 -14.80 18.81
CA ASP A 168 -0.37 -14.86 20.28
C ASP A 168 -1.15 -13.68 20.89
N GLY A 169 -2.28 -13.29 20.25
CA GLY A 169 -3.11 -12.17 20.67
C GLY A 169 -2.58 -10.77 20.35
N SER A 170 -1.38 -10.67 19.80
CA SER A 170 -0.76 -9.40 19.42
C SER A 170 -0.86 -9.14 17.93
N ASN A 171 -1.16 -7.90 17.55
CA ASN A 171 -1.21 -7.48 16.14
C ASN A 171 0.13 -6.91 15.68
N VAL A 172 0.53 -7.29 14.48
CA VAL A 172 1.71 -6.80 13.77
C VAL A 172 1.26 -6.27 12.42
N VAL A 173 1.78 -5.12 12.01
CA VAL A 173 1.47 -4.55 10.69
C VAL A 173 2.70 -4.65 9.79
N ILE A 174 2.52 -5.33 8.66
CA ILE A 174 3.55 -5.47 7.63
C ILE A 174 3.17 -4.55 6.48
N TYR A 175 4.11 -3.75 6.02
CA TYR A 175 3.93 -2.82 4.91
C TYR A 175 4.67 -3.30 3.66
N GLY A 176 4.11 -2.98 2.51
CA GLY A 176 4.78 -3.12 1.23
C GLY A 176 5.45 -1.82 0.77
N PRO A 177 5.96 -1.80 -0.47
CA PRO A 177 6.63 -0.64 -1.03
C PRO A 177 5.65 0.53 -1.23
N GLU A 178 6.17 1.73 -1.03
CA GLU A 178 5.44 2.95 -1.34
C GLU A 178 5.54 3.27 -2.83
N MET A 179 4.41 3.68 -3.40
CA MET A 179 4.31 4.07 -4.80
C MET A 179 3.50 5.35 -4.92
N SER A 180 3.93 6.24 -5.81
CA SER A 180 3.26 7.53 -6.00
C SER A 180 2.89 7.76 -7.46
N ARG A 181 1.65 8.19 -7.70
CA ARG A 181 1.15 8.60 -9.05
C ARG A 181 0.02 9.61 -8.91
N SER A 182 -0.08 10.48 -9.91
CA SER A 182 -1.27 11.32 -10.10
C SER A 182 -2.22 10.70 -11.12
N MET A 183 -3.50 11.07 -11.03
CA MET A 183 -4.49 10.64 -12.01
C MET A 183 -4.13 11.14 -13.42
N TYR A 184 -3.67 12.39 -13.52
CA TYR A 184 -3.18 12.99 -14.77
C TYR A 184 -2.06 12.17 -15.42
N THR A 185 -0.99 11.83 -14.68
CA THR A 185 0.13 11.08 -15.25
C THR A 185 -0.27 9.70 -15.74
N VAL A 186 -1.17 9.03 -15.03
CA VAL A 186 -1.68 7.72 -15.44
C VAL A 186 -2.58 7.84 -16.68
N CYS A 187 -3.49 8.82 -16.72
CA CYS A 187 -4.32 9.07 -17.92
C CYS A 187 -3.47 9.35 -19.15
N LYS A 188 -2.47 10.24 -19.02
CA LYS A 188 -1.56 10.59 -20.12
C LYS A 188 -0.77 9.38 -20.62
N GLN A 189 -0.27 8.54 -19.72
CA GLN A 189 0.42 7.29 -20.10
C GLN A 189 -0.49 6.31 -20.85
N ILE A 190 -1.74 6.14 -20.40
CA ILE A 190 -2.71 5.25 -21.05
C ILE A 190 -3.05 5.75 -22.45
N LEU A 191 -3.29 7.06 -22.63
CA LEU A 191 -3.56 7.67 -23.94
C LEU A 191 -2.36 7.51 -24.88
N ASN A 192 -1.13 7.75 -24.40
CA ASN A 192 0.08 7.64 -25.21
C ASN A 192 0.36 6.19 -25.67
N ARG A 193 -0.08 5.19 -24.90
CA ARG A 193 0.02 3.78 -25.33
C ARG A 193 -1.02 3.38 -26.37
N GLY A 194 -2.06 4.20 -26.56
CA GLY A 194 -3.15 3.88 -27.47
C GLY A 194 -4.09 2.77 -26.97
N ASP A 195 -4.15 2.56 -25.65
CA ASP A 195 -4.99 1.50 -25.04
C ASP A 195 -6.50 1.72 -25.32
N PHE A 196 -6.90 2.94 -25.66
CA PHE A 196 -8.27 3.33 -25.99
C PHE A 196 -8.35 3.99 -27.35
N ARG A 197 -9.34 3.60 -28.15
CA ARG A 197 -9.60 4.25 -29.46
C ARG A 197 -10.23 5.64 -29.24
N PRO A 198 -9.79 6.68 -29.99
CA PRO A 198 -10.43 7.99 -29.99
C PRO A 198 -11.95 7.89 -30.16
N GLY A 199 -12.68 8.75 -29.45
CA GLY A 199 -14.15 8.79 -29.48
C GLY A 199 -14.86 7.79 -28.57
N THR A 200 -14.16 6.80 -28.00
CA THR A 200 -14.77 5.91 -26.99
C THR A 200 -14.96 6.62 -25.66
N SER A 201 -15.91 6.17 -24.85
CA SER A 201 -16.17 6.75 -23.51
C SER A 201 -14.93 6.74 -22.62
N GLY A 202 -14.16 5.65 -22.66
CA GLY A 202 -12.89 5.56 -21.91
C GLY A 202 -11.86 6.58 -22.39
N TYR A 203 -11.65 6.69 -23.70
CA TYR A 203 -10.75 7.70 -24.27
C TYR A 203 -11.15 9.12 -23.88
N ASN A 204 -12.44 9.46 -24.06
CA ASN A 204 -12.95 10.79 -23.75
C ASN A 204 -12.80 11.12 -22.25
N PHE A 205 -13.05 10.16 -21.37
CA PHE A 205 -12.84 10.33 -19.94
C PHE A 205 -11.38 10.66 -19.62
N LEU A 206 -10.44 9.88 -20.14
CA LEU A 206 -9.01 10.08 -19.90
C LEU A 206 -8.53 11.42 -20.47
N LYS A 207 -8.98 11.74 -21.71
CA LYS A 207 -8.64 13.00 -22.38
C LYS A 207 -9.15 14.21 -21.60
N ASN A 208 -10.38 14.17 -21.10
CA ASN A 208 -10.94 15.27 -20.30
C ASN A 208 -10.10 15.56 -19.05
N ILE A 209 -9.54 14.52 -18.39
CA ILE A 209 -8.65 14.70 -17.25
C ILE A 209 -7.34 15.37 -17.67
N VAL A 210 -6.73 14.89 -18.77
CA VAL A 210 -5.47 15.46 -19.27
C VAL A 210 -5.69 16.93 -19.69
N ASP A 211 -6.71 17.21 -20.48
CA ASP A 211 -7.03 18.57 -20.95
C ASP A 211 -7.35 19.54 -19.79
N SER A 212 -7.92 19.04 -18.68
CA SER A 212 -8.23 19.88 -17.52
C SER A 212 -7.00 20.32 -16.74
N VAL A 213 -5.90 19.61 -16.88
CA VAL A 213 -4.62 19.92 -16.21
C VAL A 213 -3.69 20.73 -17.10
N GLU A 214 -3.78 20.57 -18.41
CA GLU A 214 -2.91 21.22 -19.40
C GLU A 214 -3.44 22.60 -19.87
N LYS A 215 -4.61 23.04 -19.37
CA LYS A 215 -5.15 24.39 -19.58
C LYS A 215 -4.43 25.40 -18.69
#